data_2bc6b4e71b019362c46078169941ee2f
#
_entry.id   2bc6b4e71b019362c46078169941ee2f
#
_cell.length_a   1.000
_cell.length_b   1.000
_cell.length_c   1.000
_cell.angle_alpha   90.00
_cell.angle_beta   90.00
_cell.angle_gamma   90.00
#
_symmetry.space_group_name_H-M   'P 1'
#
loop_
_entity.id
_entity.type
_entity.pdbx_description
1 polymer ?
#
loop_
_entity_poly.entity_id
_entity_poly.type
_entity_poly.pdbx_seq_one_letter_code
_entity_poly.pdbx_strand_id
1 'polypeptide(L)'
;TKLYEANYIIPFASHFRLWQPEHEHYLKSVITNSIDDILKGFKKNNMEDKLIDLIPGDTWNVENNEIIRQWDNRDLIYNQKNILKSVKEDFYKNGQELKISDHWQTLEKEVTEKELKNYFLYLNDSPDIKLCEDISVNLKCWSKNWVNLKFEFNFEILSGILKITKKNDSITVDTKYNLEITENILEPIINGNLSWDEARVGYWIKWWRNTSKVNTGFLRLLQGPYNQKENEKLSLSSGSISEDMSISGIIEIFGEKAEKIFEKYGMYCTGCDLSPWEDVLSGAKKHGIKKDKIDLLLSEIRGLKKTNQIIV
;
A
#
# COMPACT_ATOMS: atom_id res chain seq x y z
N THR A 1 -6.56 -11.33 22.31
CA THR A 1 -6.95 -11.06 23.72
C THR A 1 -5.98 -11.67 24.71
N LYS A 2 -5.77 -13.01 24.69
CA LYS A 2 -4.80 -13.64 25.62
C LYS A 2 -3.38 -13.10 25.47
N LEU A 3 -2.98 -12.70 24.27
CA LEU A 3 -1.64 -12.15 24.00
C LEU A 3 -1.48 -10.70 24.49
N TYR A 4 -2.57 -9.91 24.44
CA TYR A 4 -2.52 -8.46 24.76
C TYR A 4 -3.26 -8.10 26.04
N GLU A 5 -3.80 -9.08 26.77
CA GLU A 5 -4.57 -8.90 28.02
C GLU A 5 -5.70 -7.84 27.91
N ALA A 6 -6.21 -7.65 26.68
CA ALA A 6 -7.24 -6.65 26.42
C ALA A 6 -8.56 -7.02 27.07
N ASN A 7 -9.19 -6.06 27.75
CA ASN A 7 -10.51 -6.22 28.35
C ASN A 7 -11.59 -6.31 27.27
N TYR A 8 -11.46 -5.50 26.21
CA TYR A 8 -12.40 -5.44 25.10
C TYR A 8 -11.70 -5.46 23.75
N ILE A 9 -12.39 -5.92 22.72
CA ILE A 9 -11.95 -5.96 21.33
C ILE A 9 -13.04 -5.38 20.45
N ILE A 10 -12.68 -4.38 19.66
CA ILE A 10 -13.53 -3.80 18.63
C ILE A 10 -13.00 -4.30 17.27
N PRO A 11 -13.73 -5.18 16.54
CA PRO A 11 -13.33 -5.52 15.18
C PRO A 11 -13.54 -4.29 14.28
N PHE A 12 -12.53 -3.95 13.50
CA PHE A 12 -12.61 -2.90 12.51
C PHE A 12 -12.16 -3.40 11.14
N ALA A 13 -12.47 -2.65 10.07
CA ALA A 13 -12.15 -2.99 8.69
C ALA A 13 -12.69 -4.35 8.20
N SER A 14 -13.65 -4.97 8.92
CA SER A 14 -14.27 -6.25 8.53
C SER A 14 -15.38 -6.09 7.49
N HIS A 15 -15.82 -4.87 7.22
CA HIS A 15 -16.89 -4.59 6.26
C HIS A 15 -16.41 -4.39 4.83
N PHE A 16 -15.11 -4.56 4.59
CA PHE A 16 -14.54 -4.50 3.25
C PHE A 16 -15.08 -5.62 2.36
N ARG A 17 -15.54 -5.27 1.16
CA ARG A 17 -16.10 -6.24 0.18
C ARG A 17 -15.58 -5.93 -1.21
N LEU A 18 -15.09 -6.98 -1.83
CA LEU A 18 -14.76 -6.98 -3.26
C LEU A 18 -16.04 -7.29 -4.03
N TRP A 19 -16.52 -6.38 -4.85
CA TRP A 19 -17.79 -6.53 -5.57
C TRP A 19 -17.68 -6.31 -7.08
N GLN A 20 -16.59 -5.71 -7.54
CA GLN A 20 -16.35 -5.48 -8.96
C GLN A 20 -16.04 -6.81 -9.68
N PRO A 21 -16.46 -6.97 -10.95
CA PRO A 21 -16.18 -8.18 -11.72
C PRO A 21 -14.69 -8.52 -11.81
N GLU A 22 -13.82 -7.51 -11.87
CA GLU A 22 -12.37 -7.64 -11.92
C GLU A 22 -11.78 -8.31 -10.68
N HIS A 23 -12.50 -8.26 -9.56
CA HIS A 23 -12.09 -8.86 -8.30
C HIS A 23 -12.58 -10.32 -8.14
N GLU A 24 -13.28 -10.87 -9.12
CA GLU A 24 -13.87 -12.22 -9.01
C GLU A 24 -12.83 -13.29 -8.67
N HIS A 25 -11.61 -13.15 -9.16
CA HIS A 25 -10.50 -14.05 -8.85
C HIS A 25 -10.11 -14.04 -7.36
N TYR A 26 -10.33 -12.93 -6.64
CA TYR A 26 -10.11 -12.86 -5.20
C TYR A 26 -11.27 -13.44 -4.40
N LEU A 27 -12.50 -13.36 -4.89
CA LEU A 27 -13.68 -13.84 -4.18
C LEU A 27 -13.61 -15.33 -3.85
N LYS A 28 -12.81 -16.10 -4.60
CA LYS A 28 -12.58 -17.54 -4.38
C LYS A 28 -11.43 -17.81 -3.41
N SER A 29 -10.52 -16.88 -3.20
CA SER A 29 -9.28 -17.07 -2.44
C SER A 29 -9.17 -16.19 -1.18
N VAL A 30 -9.86 -15.06 -1.12
CA VAL A 30 -9.83 -14.18 0.04
C VAL A 30 -11.00 -14.50 0.96
N ILE A 31 -10.68 -15.08 2.10
CA ILE A 31 -11.65 -15.26 3.20
C ILE A 31 -11.77 -13.91 3.89
N THR A 32 -12.80 -13.16 3.56
CA THR A 32 -13.18 -11.99 4.35
C THR A 32 -14.01 -12.46 5.54
N ASN A 33 -13.51 -12.28 6.75
CA ASN A 33 -14.28 -12.60 7.94
C ASN A 33 -15.51 -11.69 7.98
N SER A 34 -16.68 -12.28 8.11
CA SER A 34 -17.90 -11.56 8.45
C SER A 34 -17.96 -11.30 9.96
N ILE A 35 -18.81 -10.39 10.40
CA ILE A 35 -19.10 -10.23 11.83
C ILE A 35 -19.57 -11.56 12.43
N ASP A 36 -20.39 -12.33 11.72
CA ASP A 36 -20.81 -13.65 12.14
C ASP A 36 -19.66 -14.61 12.37
N ASP A 37 -18.62 -14.59 11.52
CA ASP A 37 -17.45 -15.45 11.68
C ASP A 37 -16.63 -15.04 12.90
N ILE A 38 -16.53 -13.74 13.16
CA ILE A 38 -15.88 -13.20 14.36
C ILE A 38 -16.66 -13.61 15.60
N LEU A 39 -17.98 -13.41 15.61
CA LEU A 39 -18.88 -13.81 16.71
C LEU A 39 -18.77 -15.31 17.01
N LYS A 40 -18.79 -16.16 15.99
CA LYS A 40 -18.59 -17.63 16.15
C LYS A 40 -17.21 -17.93 16.74
N GLY A 41 -16.17 -17.21 16.31
CA GLY A 41 -14.82 -17.37 16.83
C GLY A 41 -14.72 -16.99 18.31
N PHE A 42 -15.33 -15.90 18.73
CA PHE A 42 -15.37 -15.44 20.12
C PHE A 42 -16.17 -16.42 20.99
N LYS A 43 -17.35 -16.85 20.51
CA LYS A 43 -18.19 -17.85 21.18
C LYS A 43 -17.46 -19.17 21.41
N LYS A 44 -16.78 -19.69 20.37
CA LYS A 44 -15.97 -20.91 20.48
C LYS A 44 -14.89 -20.82 21.56
N ASN A 45 -14.42 -19.62 21.90
CA ASN A 45 -13.38 -19.38 22.90
C ASN A 45 -13.93 -18.85 24.24
N ASN A 46 -15.25 -18.80 24.45
CA ASN A 46 -15.91 -18.24 25.63
C ASN A 46 -15.43 -16.82 25.94
N MET A 47 -15.48 -15.94 24.93
CA MET A 47 -14.97 -14.57 25.01
C MET A 47 -15.96 -13.55 24.46
N GLU A 48 -17.24 -13.89 24.34
CA GLU A 48 -18.29 -13.03 23.79
C GLU A 48 -18.43 -11.72 24.55
N ASP A 49 -18.25 -11.77 25.87
CA ASP A 49 -18.27 -10.61 26.78
C ASP A 49 -17.19 -9.57 26.49
N LYS A 50 -16.14 -9.96 25.79
CA LYS A 50 -15.05 -9.07 25.37
C LYS A 50 -15.24 -8.43 24.01
N LEU A 51 -16.20 -8.88 23.24
CA LEU A 51 -16.44 -8.38 21.90
C LEU A 51 -17.38 -7.17 21.93
N ILE A 52 -16.87 -6.02 21.47
CA ILE A 52 -17.67 -4.82 21.25
C ILE A 52 -17.97 -4.74 19.75
N ASP A 53 -19.17 -5.15 19.39
CA ASP A 53 -19.65 -5.14 18.01
C ASP A 53 -20.29 -3.79 17.70
N LEU A 54 -19.57 -2.94 16.97
CA LEU A 54 -20.04 -1.63 16.51
C LEU A 54 -20.18 -1.60 14.99
N ILE A 55 -21.23 -0.94 14.53
CA ILE A 55 -21.39 -0.53 13.13
C ILE A 55 -21.47 0.98 13.01
N PRO A 56 -21.31 1.58 11.82
CA PRO A 56 -21.40 3.03 11.65
C PRO A 56 -22.68 3.60 12.27
N GLY A 57 -22.54 4.60 13.14
CA GLY A 57 -23.60 5.23 13.89
C GLY A 57 -23.78 4.72 15.32
N ASP A 58 -23.28 3.55 15.66
CA ASP A 58 -23.29 3.07 17.06
C ASP A 58 -22.30 3.85 17.93
N THR A 59 -22.63 3.97 19.19
CA THR A 59 -21.76 4.57 20.21
C THR A 59 -21.53 3.59 21.35
N TRP A 60 -20.30 3.42 21.79
CA TRP A 60 -19.95 2.66 22.97
C TRP A 60 -19.42 3.56 24.09
N ASN A 61 -20.11 3.52 25.21
CA ASN A 61 -19.64 4.17 26.43
C ASN A 61 -18.73 3.22 27.21
N VAL A 62 -17.42 3.56 27.27
CA VAL A 62 -16.40 2.73 27.88
C VAL A 62 -16.55 2.62 29.40
N GLU A 63 -17.11 3.68 30.06
CA GLU A 63 -17.20 3.75 31.52
C GLU A 63 -18.24 2.77 32.08
N ASN A 64 -19.38 2.67 31.44
CA ASN A 64 -20.47 1.79 31.87
C ASN A 64 -20.66 0.55 30.98
N ASN A 65 -19.81 0.39 29.96
CA ASN A 65 -19.87 -0.68 28.97
C ASN A 65 -21.22 -0.78 28.24
N GLU A 66 -21.87 0.35 28.01
CA GLU A 66 -23.16 0.42 27.32
C GLU A 66 -22.98 0.74 25.84
N ILE A 67 -23.68 0.01 24.96
CA ILE A 67 -23.70 0.25 23.53
C ILE A 67 -25.05 0.87 23.16
N ILE A 68 -25.00 2.11 22.66
CA ILE A 68 -26.16 2.78 22.07
C ILE A 68 -26.19 2.39 20.58
N ARG A 69 -27.22 1.67 20.18
CA ARG A 69 -27.40 1.16 18.82
C ARG A 69 -28.26 2.09 18.01
N GLN A 70 -27.74 2.54 16.86
CA GLN A 70 -28.48 3.42 15.96
C GLN A 70 -29.46 2.66 15.05
N TRP A 71 -29.19 1.38 14.78
CA TRP A 71 -29.95 0.59 13.81
C TRP A 71 -30.53 -0.66 14.45
N ASP A 72 -31.84 -0.85 14.34
CA ASP A 72 -32.53 -2.02 14.87
C ASP A 72 -32.30 -3.27 14.01
N ASN A 73 -32.26 -3.11 12.67
CA ASN A 73 -32.07 -4.20 11.74
C ASN A 73 -30.60 -4.25 11.27
N ARG A 74 -29.82 -5.11 11.89
CA ARG A 74 -28.38 -5.30 11.61
C ARG A 74 -28.12 -6.41 10.60
N ASP A 75 -29.12 -7.21 10.20
CA ASP A 75 -28.97 -8.34 9.30
C ASP A 75 -28.42 -7.94 7.92
N LEU A 76 -28.78 -6.75 7.46
CA LEU A 76 -28.26 -6.20 6.21
C LEU A 76 -26.73 -6.05 6.22
N ILE A 77 -26.15 -5.70 7.38
CA ILE A 77 -24.71 -5.44 7.54
C ILE A 77 -23.96 -6.74 7.86
N TYR A 78 -24.59 -7.68 8.56
CA TYR A 78 -23.96 -8.94 8.94
C TYR A 78 -23.95 -9.97 7.81
N ASN A 79 -24.95 -9.94 6.93
CA ASN A 79 -25.03 -10.89 5.83
C ASN A 79 -24.30 -10.39 4.59
N GLN A 80 -23.14 -11.01 4.28
CA GLN A 80 -22.31 -10.64 3.12
C GLN A 80 -23.08 -10.62 1.80
N LYS A 81 -23.99 -11.56 1.57
CA LYS A 81 -24.77 -11.63 0.33
C LYS A 81 -25.71 -10.44 0.19
N ASN A 82 -26.32 -10.02 1.30
CA ASN A 82 -27.23 -8.88 1.32
C ASN A 82 -26.47 -7.55 1.09
N ILE A 83 -25.28 -7.39 1.70
CA ILE A 83 -24.43 -6.22 1.45
C ILE A 83 -24.03 -6.15 -0.02
N LEU A 84 -23.50 -7.23 -0.59
CA LEU A 84 -23.11 -7.28 -1.99
C LEU A 84 -24.27 -6.98 -2.94
N LYS A 85 -25.46 -7.51 -2.61
CA LYS A 85 -26.69 -7.25 -3.38
C LYS A 85 -27.05 -5.77 -3.30
N SER A 86 -27.13 -5.20 -2.10
CA SER A 86 -27.49 -3.81 -1.87
C SER A 86 -26.49 -2.85 -2.56
N VAL A 87 -25.18 -3.08 -2.40
CA VAL A 87 -24.14 -2.27 -3.05
C VAL A 87 -24.29 -2.31 -4.57
N LYS A 88 -24.49 -3.49 -5.15
CA LYS A 88 -24.71 -3.64 -6.59
C LYS A 88 -25.98 -2.94 -7.07
N GLU A 89 -27.09 -3.11 -6.33
CA GLU A 89 -28.38 -2.48 -6.67
C GLU A 89 -28.31 -0.96 -6.61
N ASP A 90 -27.74 -0.38 -5.54
CA ASP A 90 -27.56 1.06 -5.40
C ASP A 90 -26.66 1.63 -6.47
N PHE A 91 -25.63 0.89 -6.80
CA PHE A 91 -24.66 1.26 -7.81
C PHE A 91 -25.27 1.30 -9.21
N TYR A 92 -25.95 0.24 -9.61
CA TYR A 92 -26.60 0.17 -10.92
C TYR A 92 -27.81 1.10 -11.04
N LYS A 93 -28.55 1.35 -9.92
CA LYS A 93 -29.67 2.30 -9.92
C LYS A 93 -29.24 3.74 -10.18
N ASN A 94 -28.07 4.12 -9.70
CA ASN A 94 -27.58 5.50 -9.84
C ASN A 94 -26.87 5.75 -11.17
N GLY A 95 -26.87 4.79 -12.11
CA GLY A 95 -26.22 4.93 -13.42
C GLY A 95 -24.71 5.15 -13.32
N GLN A 96 -24.20 5.03 -12.13
CA GLN A 96 -22.77 5.03 -11.90
C GLN A 96 -22.25 3.64 -12.22
N GLU A 97 -21.94 3.38 -13.48
CA GLU A 97 -20.87 2.42 -13.73
C GLU A 97 -19.68 2.96 -12.94
N LEU A 98 -19.28 2.29 -11.84
CA LEU A 98 -17.95 2.47 -11.29
C LEU A 98 -16.99 1.93 -12.33
N LYS A 99 -16.72 2.79 -13.24
CA LYS A 99 -15.52 2.65 -14.01
C LYS A 99 -14.42 2.80 -12.96
N ILE A 100 -13.65 1.75 -12.67
CA ILE A 100 -12.27 1.86 -12.23
C ILE A 100 -11.81 3.13 -12.90
N SER A 101 -11.49 4.15 -12.12
CA SER A 101 -11.47 5.54 -12.57
C SER A 101 -11.14 5.61 -14.05
N ASP A 102 -11.87 6.35 -14.86
CA ASP A 102 -11.67 6.40 -16.33
C ASP A 102 -10.19 6.62 -16.71
N HIS A 103 -9.37 7.11 -15.76
CA HIS A 103 -7.93 7.23 -15.82
C HIS A 103 -7.18 5.92 -16.13
N TRP A 104 -7.65 4.76 -15.65
CA TRP A 104 -6.94 3.49 -15.83
C TRP A 104 -7.53 2.62 -16.93
N GLN A 105 -8.52 3.11 -17.66
CA GLN A 105 -9.16 2.37 -18.73
C GLN A 105 -8.51 2.56 -20.10
N THR A 106 -7.88 3.69 -20.32
CA THR A 106 -7.17 3.99 -21.57
C THR A 106 -5.68 3.80 -21.37
N LEU A 107 -5.12 2.82 -22.07
CA LEU A 107 -3.67 2.72 -22.24
C LEU A 107 -3.23 3.93 -23.09
N GLU A 108 -2.38 4.77 -22.52
CA GLU A 108 -1.70 5.81 -23.30
C GLU A 108 -0.65 5.19 -24.22
N LYS A 109 -0.02 4.12 -23.76
CA LYS A 109 1.03 3.41 -24.49
C LYS A 109 1.11 1.95 -24.05
N GLU A 110 1.37 1.04 -24.99
CA GLU A 110 1.66 -0.36 -24.69
C GLU A 110 3.00 -0.49 -23.95
N VAL A 111 2.99 -1.20 -22.82
CA VAL A 111 4.20 -1.46 -22.04
C VAL A 111 5.04 -2.53 -22.71
N THR A 112 6.29 -2.23 -22.97
CA THR A 112 7.25 -3.19 -23.51
C THR A 112 8.04 -3.88 -22.38
N GLU A 113 8.48 -5.11 -22.64
CA GLU A 113 9.39 -5.82 -21.70
C GLU A 113 10.66 -5.01 -21.43
N LYS A 114 11.15 -4.26 -22.40
CA LYS A 114 12.33 -3.40 -22.26
C LYS A 114 12.10 -2.26 -21.26
N GLU A 115 10.93 -1.60 -21.31
CA GLU A 115 10.58 -0.53 -20.36
C GLU A 115 10.46 -1.07 -18.94
N LEU A 116 9.82 -2.23 -18.78
CA LEU A 116 9.72 -2.89 -17.50
C LEU A 116 11.10 -3.27 -16.95
N LYS A 117 11.98 -3.80 -17.80
CA LYS A 117 13.36 -4.12 -17.43
C LYS A 117 14.10 -2.87 -16.95
N ASN A 118 14.01 -1.77 -17.66
CA ASN A 118 14.65 -0.51 -17.26
C ASN A 118 14.09 0.01 -15.94
N TYR A 119 12.78 -0.06 -15.75
CA TYR A 119 12.12 0.33 -14.50
C TYR A 119 12.69 -0.47 -13.31
N PHE A 120 12.75 -1.79 -13.40
CA PHE A 120 13.28 -2.60 -12.31
C PHE A 120 14.79 -2.41 -12.10
N LEU A 121 15.58 -2.25 -13.16
CA LEU A 121 17.02 -1.99 -13.02
C LEU A 121 17.29 -0.63 -12.34
N TYR A 122 16.44 0.36 -12.58
CA TYR A 122 16.51 1.65 -11.90
C TYR A 122 16.38 1.53 -10.37
N LEU A 123 15.62 0.54 -9.87
CA LEU A 123 15.47 0.31 -8.44
C LEU A 123 16.79 -0.07 -7.73
N ASN A 124 17.82 -0.51 -8.45
CA ASN A 124 19.16 -0.74 -7.86
C ASN A 124 19.81 0.54 -7.31
N ASP A 125 19.40 1.71 -7.83
CA ASP A 125 19.95 3.00 -7.40
C ASP A 125 19.23 3.53 -6.15
N SER A 126 18.10 2.91 -5.76
CA SER A 126 17.36 3.28 -4.56
C SER A 126 18.08 2.78 -3.29
N PRO A 127 18.22 3.62 -2.24
CA PRO A 127 18.77 3.18 -0.96
C PRO A 127 17.94 2.07 -0.31
N ASP A 128 16.64 2.02 -0.59
CA ASP A 128 15.71 1.03 -0.04
C ASP A 128 15.98 -0.40 -0.52
N ILE A 129 16.76 -0.58 -1.59
CA ILE A 129 17.13 -1.94 -2.05
C ILE A 129 17.92 -2.73 -1.00
N LYS A 130 18.70 -2.03 -0.17
CA LYS A 130 19.49 -2.64 0.92
C LYS A 130 18.62 -3.12 2.08
N LEU A 131 17.37 -2.65 2.16
CA LEU A 131 16.41 -3.07 3.16
C LEU A 131 15.60 -4.30 2.72
N CYS A 132 15.72 -4.68 1.45
CA CYS A 132 15.02 -5.85 0.92
C CYS A 132 15.67 -7.12 1.44
N GLU A 133 14.87 -8.02 1.99
CA GLU A 133 15.30 -9.41 2.19
C GLU A 133 15.41 -10.11 0.83
N ASP A 134 16.21 -11.16 0.77
CA ASP A 134 16.40 -11.93 -0.45
C ASP A 134 15.07 -12.52 -0.94
N ILE A 135 14.71 -12.22 -2.19
CA ILE A 135 13.45 -12.66 -2.82
C ILE A 135 13.65 -12.99 -4.29
N SER A 136 12.80 -13.87 -4.80
CA SER A 136 12.59 -14.10 -6.23
C SER A 136 11.18 -13.66 -6.61
N VAL A 137 11.05 -12.95 -7.71
CA VAL A 137 9.78 -12.41 -8.19
C VAL A 137 9.51 -12.87 -9.61
N ASN A 138 8.34 -13.46 -9.82
CA ASN A 138 7.76 -13.74 -11.12
C ASN A 138 6.62 -12.76 -11.37
N LEU A 139 6.73 -11.93 -12.39
CA LEU A 139 5.73 -10.97 -12.79
C LEU A 139 5.16 -11.34 -14.16
N LYS A 140 3.85 -11.48 -14.24
CA LYS A 140 3.11 -11.71 -15.48
C LYS A 140 2.28 -10.50 -15.84
N CYS A 141 2.50 -9.97 -17.02
CA CYS A 141 1.67 -8.91 -17.59
C CYS A 141 0.64 -9.50 -18.53
N TRP A 142 -0.61 -9.17 -18.28
CA TRP A 142 -1.77 -9.63 -19.06
C TRP A 142 -2.38 -8.48 -19.85
N SER A 143 -3.10 -8.82 -20.93
CA SER A 143 -4.00 -7.87 -21.58
C SER A 143 -5.04 -7.32 -20.60
N LYS A 144 -5.61 -6.15 -20.88
CA LYS A 144 -6.61 -5.46 -20.06
C LYS A 144 -7.74 -6.36 -19.55
N ASN A 145 -8.17 -7.32 -20.35
CA ASN A 145 -9.25 -8.25 -20.02
C ASN A 145 -8.78 -9.58 -19.37
N TRP A 146 -7.52 -9.69 -18.99
CA TRP A 146 -6.91 -10.90 -18.42
C TRP A 146 -6.92 -12.15 -19.32
N VAL A 147 -7.12 -12.00 -20.64
CA VAL A 147 -7.24 -13.14 -21.56
C VAL A 147 -5.88 -13.57 -22.12
N ASN A 148 -5.08 -12.60 -22.55
CA ASN A 148 -3.82 -12.88 -23.21
C ASN A 148 -2.64 -12.50 -22.33
N LEU A 149 -1.74 -13.45 -22.09
CA LEU A 149 -0.45 -13.17 -21.45
C LEU A 149 0.42 -12.42 -22.46
N LYS A 150 0.80 -11.18 -22.15
CA LYS A 150 1.65 -10.33 -22.97
C LYS A 150 3.11 -10.73 -22.81
N PHE A 151 3.59 -10.82 -21.58
CA PHE A 151 4.95 -11.27 -21.25
C PHE A 151 5.05 -11.76 -19.80
N GLU A 152 6.13 -12.49 -19.54
CA GLU A 152 6.50 -12.98 -18.21
C GLU A 152 7.92 -12.48 -17.88
N PHE A 153 8.10 -11.85 -16.74
CA PHE A 153 9.31 -11.18 -16.34
C PHE A 153 9.76 -11.68 -14.97
N ASN A 154 11.03 -12.08 -14.86
CA ASN A 154 11.58 -12.64 -13.63
C ASN A 154 12.77 -11.81 -13.16
N PHE A 155 12.85 -11.62 -11.84
CA PHE A 155 14.00 -11.00 -11.20
C PHE A 155 14.21 -11.55 -9.79
N GLU A 156 15.42 -11.38 -9.29
CA GLU A 156 15.80 -11.69 -7.91
C GLU A 156 16.41 -10.46 -7.26
N ILE A 157 16.16 -10.29 -5.97
CA ILE A 157 16.92 -9.37 -5.13
C ILE A 157 17.72 -10.23 -4.18
N LEU A 158 19.04 -10.11 -4.26
CA LEU A 158 20.00 -10.87 -3.45
C LEU A 158 21.00 -9.91 -2.83
N SER A 159 21.08 -9.89 -1.51
CA SER A 159 22.01 -9.02 -0.76
C SER A 159 21.95 -7.54 -1.23
N GLY A 160 20.73 -7.04 -1.48
CA GLY A 160 20.49 -5.66 -1.92
C GLY A 160 20.87 -5.38 -3.38
N ILE A 161 20.92 -6.39 -4.23
CA ILE A 161 21.16 -6.25 -5.67
C ILE A 161 20.03 -6.92 -6.44
N LEU A 162 19.34 -6.16 -7.28
CA LEU A 162 18.31 -6.66 -8.20
C LEU A 162 18.96 -7.14 -9.50
N LYS A 163 18.69 -8.38 -9.88
CA LYS A 163 19.12 -8.99 -11.13
C LYS A 163 17.92 -9.55 -11.89
N ILE A 164 17.86 -9.27 -13.18
CA ILE A 164 16.90 -9.89 -14.08
C ILE A 164 17.33 -11.33 -14.34
N THR A 165 16.39 -12.27 -14.18
CA THR A 165 16.63 -13.69 -14.40
C THR A 165 15.81 -14.21 -15.57
N LYS A 166 16.24 -15.31 -16.18
CA LYS A 166 15.47 -16.01 -17.20
C LYS A 166 14.56 -17.04 -16.54
N LYS A 167 13.47 -17.42 -17.22
CA LYS A 167 12.48 -18.40 -16.72
C LYS A 167 13.11 -19.74 -16.29
N ASN A 168 14.20 -20.14 -16.91
CA ASN A 168 14.88 -21.42 -16.67
C ASN A 168 16.11 -21.31 -15.77
N ASP A 169 16.42 -20.12 -15.27
CA ASP A 169 17.52 -19.95 -14.33
C ASP A 169 17.17 -20.65 -13.01
N SER A 170 18.16 -21.28 -12.38
CA SER A 170 17.95 -21.89 -11.05
C SER A 170 17.69 -20.79 -10.04
N ILE A 171 16.47 -20.78 -9.49
CA ILE A 171 16.08 -19.84 -8.41
C ILE A 171 16.76 -20.33 -7.13
N THR A 172 17.64 -19.50 -6.57
CA THR A 172 18.42 -19.80 -5.37
C THR A 172 17.74 -19.32 -4.08
N VAL A 173 16.62 -18.59 -4.20
CA VAL A 173 15.93 -17.95 -3.07
C VAL A 173 14.68 -18.73 -2.71
N ASP A 174 14.51 -19.02 -1.40
CA ASP A 174 13.31 -19.70 -0.89
C ASP A 174 12.06 -18.84 -0.91
N THR A 175 12.20 -17.53 -0.65
CA THR A 175 11.08 -16.60 -0.64
C THR A 175 10.70 -16.17 -2.06
N LYS A 176 9.47 -16.54 -2.46
CA LYS A 176 8.97 -16.32 -3.82
C LYS A 176 7.71 -15.46 -3.80
N TYR A 177 7.70 -14.49 -4.72
CA TYR A 177 6.53 -13.67 -5.03
C TYR A 177 6.06 -13.94 -6.45
N ASN A 178 4.75 -14.08 -6.63
CA ASN A 178 4.11 -14.16 -7.94
C ASN A 178 3.15 -12.99 -8.07
N LEU A 179 3.38 -12.15 -9.07
CA LEU A 179 2.60 -10.96 -9.36
C LEU A 179 1.95 -11.14 -10.72
N GLU A 180 0.64 -10.93 -10.81
CA GLU A 180 -0.04 -10.83 -12.09
C GLU A 180 -0.75 -9.49 -12.17
N ILE A 181 -0.56 -8.77 -13.26
CA ILE A 181 -1.05 -7.42 -13.46
C ILE A 181 -1.48 -7.25 -14.92
N THR A 182 -2.47 -6.41 -15.17
CA THR A 182 -2.84 -6.04 -16.53
C THR A 182 -2.03 -4.85 -17.02
N GLU A 183 -1.83 -4.77 -18.33
CA GLU A 183 -1.03 -3.71 -18.98
C GLU A 183 -1.53 -2.29 -18.65
N ASN A 184 -2.86 -2.10 -18.57
CA ASN A 184 -3.48 -0.81 -18.24
C ASN A 184 -3.26 -0.36 -16.77
N ILE A 185 -2.86 -1.27 -15.89
CA ILE A 185 -2.46 -0.95 -14.51
C ILE A 185 -0.94 -0.83 -14.41
N LEU A 186 -0.20 -1.66 -15.15
CA LEU A 186 1.26 -1.64 -15.13
C LEU A 186 1.83 -0.35 -15.76
N GLU A 187 1.21 0.13 -16.84
CA GLU A 187 1.65 1.35 -17.54
C GLU A 187 1.68 2.58 -16.62
N PRO A 188 0.59 2.96 -15.92
CA PRO A 188 0.64 4.09 -15.00
C PRO A 188 1.59 3.87 -13.81
N ILE A 189 1.84 2.63 -13.38
CA ILE A 189 2.84 2.34 -12.34
C ILE A 189 4.24 2.68 -12.86
N ILE A 190 4.62 2.21 -14.05
CA ILE A 190 5.94 2.47 -14.64
C ILE A 190 6.15 3.96 -14.86
N ASN A 191 5.10 4.68 -15.23
CA ASN A 191 5.14 6.13 -15.44
C ASN A 191 5.01 6.93 -14.14
N GLY A 192 4.88 6.27 -12.97
CA GLY A 192 4.74 6.90 -11.66
C GLY A 192 3.44 7.69 -11.48
N ASN A 193 2.37 7.34 -12.19
CA ASN A 193 1.03 7.92 -12.05
C ASN A 193 0.15 7.12 -11.09
N LEU A 194 0.55 5.88 -10.80
CA LEU A 194 -0.10 4.96 -9.87
C LEU A 194 0.97 4.27 -9.03
N SER A 195 0.76 4.16 -7.74
CA SER A 195 1.67 3.43 -6.88
C SER A 195 1.38 1.92 -6.90
N TRP A 196 2.41 1.10 -6.65
CA TRP A 196 2.24 -0.33 -6.44
C TRP A 196 1.32 -0.65 -5.27
N ASP A 197 1.33 0.19 -4.23
CA ASP A 197 0.49 -0.03 -3.05
C ASP A 197 -0.97 0.27 -3.33
N GLU A 198 -1.29 1.36 -4.03
CA GLU A 198 -2.66 1.64 -4.48
C GLU A 198 -3.19 0.50 -5.35
N ALA A 199 -2.38 0.01 -6.30
CA ALA A 199 -2.77 -1.11 -7.15
C ALA A 199 -2.96 -2.41 -6.35
N ARG A 200 -2.13 -2.65 -5.32
CA ARG A 200 -2.23 -3.79 -4.42
C ARG A 200 -3.44 -3.70 -3.50
N VAL A 201 -3.65 -2.55 -2.85
CA VAL A 201 -4.77 -2.30 -1.94
C VAL A 201 -6.10 -2.25 -2.70
N GLY A 202 -6.08 -1.70 -3.93
CA GLY A 202 -7.22 -1.71 -4.86
C GLY A 202 -7.52 -3.08 -5.45
N TYR A 203 -6.71 -4.12 -5.17
CA TYR A 203 -6.84 -5.47 -5.72
C TYR A 203 -6.76 -5.54 -7.26
N TRP A 204 -6.05 -4.62 -7.88
CA TRP A 204 -5.79 -4.61 -9.33
C TRP A 204 -4.59 -5.47 -9.72
N ILE A 205 -3.82 -5.93 -8.72
CA ILE A 205 -2.71 -6.87 -8.86
C ILE A 205 -3.07 -8.16 -8.14
N LYS A 206 -2.91 -9.31 -8.81
CA LYS A 206 -2.91 -10.58 -8.13
C LYS A 206 -1.53 -10.77 -7.51
N TRP A 207 -1.50 -10.86 -6.20
CA TRP A 207 -0.26 -10.86 -5.42
C TRP A 207 -0.21 -12.06 -4.49
N TRP A 208 0.70 -12.97 -4.76
CA TRP A 208 0.94 -14.15 -3.92
C TRP A 208 2.38 -14.24 -3.46
N ARG A 209 2.57 -14.81 -2.29
CA ARG A 209 3.87 -15.16 -1.74
C ARG A 209 3.79 -16.52 -1.06
N ASN A 210 4.89 -17.25 -1.04
CA ASN A 210 5.00 -18.56 -0.39
C ASN A 210 5.33 -18.49 1.12
N THR A 211 5.35 -17.30 1.69
CA THR A 211 5.66 -17.06 3.10
C THR A 211 4.60 -16.15 3.74
N SER A 212 4.37 -16.32 5.05
CA SER A 212 3.53 -15.40 5.82
C SER A 212 4.23 -14.08 6.15
N LYS A 213 5.58 -14.07 6.16
CA LYS A 213 6.36 -12.87 6.43
C LYS A 213 6.26 -11.89 5.27
N VAL A 214 5.99 -10.64 5.57
CA VAL A 214 5.97 -9.54 4.59
C VAL A 214 7.38 -8.96 4.47
N ASN A 215 7.90 -8.86 3.26
CA ASN A 215 9.13 -8.14 3.00
C ASN A 215 8.79 -6.65 2.85
N THR A 216 8.86 -5.90 3.95
CA THR A 216 8.54 -4.47 3.99
C THR A 216 9.53 -3.65 3.18
N GLY A 217 10.81 -4.04 3.15
CA GLY A 217 11.83 -3.42 2.30
C GLY A 217 11.46 -3.50 0.81
N PHE A 218 10.93 -4.63 0.35
CA PHE A 218 10.46 -4.76 -1.03
C PHE A 218 9.27 -3.86 -1.34
N LEU A 219 8.30 -3.75 -0.42
CA LEU A 219 7.16 -2.85 -0.60
C LEU A 219 7.61 -1.39 -0.68
N ARG A 220 8.55 -0.98 0.17
CA ARG A 220 9.15 0.36 0.14
C ARG A 220 9.87 0.63 -1.17
N LEU A 221 10.73 -0.30 -1.59
CA LEU A 221 11.47 -0.19 -2.84
C LEU A 221 10.54 0.07 -4.03
N LEU A 222 9.43 -0.64 -4.11
CA LEU A 222 8.44 -0.46 -5.17
C LEU A 222 7.74 0.91 -5.13
N GLN A 223 7.62 1.54 -3.94
CA GLN A 223 7.01 2.87 -3.77
C GLN A 223 7.94 4.01 -4.18
N GLY A 224 9.27 3.80 -4.16
CA GLY A 224 10.26 4.85 -4.40
C GLY A 224 10.01 5.68 -5.64
N PRO A 225 9.85 5.09 -6.83
CA PRO A 225 9.64 5.84 -8.07
C PRO A 225 8.37 6.72 -8.06
N TYR A 226 7.28 6.24 -7.49
CA TYR A 226 6.04 7.01 -7.34
C TYR A 226 6.24 8.21 -6.41
N ASN A 227 6.79 7.97 -5.23
CA ASN A 227 7.05 9.02 -4.24
C ASN A 227 8.00 10.09 -4.78
N GLN A 228 9.04 9.68 -5.50
CA GLN A 228 9.96 10.63 -6.13
C GLN A 228 9.22 11.54 -7.11
N LYS A 229 8.39 10.98 -7.98
CA LYS A 229 7.64 11.74 -8.99
C LYS A 229 6.63 12.70 -8.35
N GLU A 230 5.88 12.25 -7.33
CA GLU A 230 4.94 13.11 -6.60
C GLU A 230 5.67 14.26 -5.89
N ASN A 231 6.80 14.01 -5.26
CA ASN A 231 7.59 15.03 -4.64
C ASN A 231 8.22 16.01 -5.65
N GLU A 232 8.61 15.54 -6.83
CA GLU A 232 9.04 16.41 -7.93
C GLU A 232 7.91 17.33 -8.40
N LYS A 233 6.68 16.82 -8.55
CA LYS A 233 5.51 17.64 -8.88
C LYS A 233 5.25 18.71 -7.80
N LEU A 234 5.28 18.32 -6.53
CA LEU A 234 5.10 19.24 -5.41
C LEU A 234 6.22 20.29 -5.36
N SER A 235 7.47 19.92 -5.59
CA SER A 235 8.59 20.83 -5.61
C SER A 235 8.53 21.82 -6.79
N LEU A 236 8.02 21.38 -7.94
CA LEU A 236 7.83 22.24 -9.11
C LEU A 236 6.68 23.24 -8.91
N SER A 237 5.60 22.81 -8.24
CA SER A 237 4.43 23.67 -7.98
C SER A 237 4.69 24.73 -6.90
N SER A 238 5.53 24.43 -5.91
CA SER A 238 5.82 25.32 -4.76
C SER A 238 7.14 26.08 -4.87
N GLY A 239 8.02 25.70 -5.80
CA GLY A 239 9.38 26.24 -5.91
C GLY A 239 10.29 25.91 -4.71
N SER A 240 9.78 25.14 -3.73
CA SER A 240 10.48 24.75 -2.52
C SER A 240 9.92 23.42 -2.01
N ILE A 241 10.62 22.80 -1.07
CA ILE A 241 10.12 21.60 -0.37
C ILE A 241 8.85 21.97 0.41
N SER A 242 7.74 21.32 0.08
CA SER A 242 6.47 21.45 0.79
C SER A 242 6.44 20.54 2.04
N GLU A 243 5.70 20.97 3.05
CA GLU A 243 5.45 20.15 4.24
C GLU A 243 4.60 18.91 3.96
N ASP A 244 3.91 18.88 2.82
CA ASP A 244 3.11 17.73 2.35
C ASP A 244 3.94 16.67 1.62
N MET A 245 5.23 16.92 1.37
CA MET A 245 6.12 15.94 0.74
C MET A 245 6.37 14.78 1.70
N SER A 246 6.40 13.55 1.17
CA SER A 246 6.73 12.38 1.98
C SER A 246 8.18 12.42 2.47
N ILE A 247 8.41 11.97 3.70
CA ILE A 247 9.75 11.92 4.32
C ILE A 247 10.70 11.09 3.46
N SER A 248 10.26 9.91 3.02
CA SER A 248 11.04 9.03 2.15
C SER A 248 11.42 9.70 0.83
N GLY A 249 10.47 10.40 0.18
CA GLY A 249 10.77 11.09 -1.06
C GLY A 249 11.74 12.28 -0.90
N ILE A 250 11.71 12.98 0.23
CA ILE A 250 12.70 14.01 0.53
C ILE A 250 14.10 13.38 0.69
N ILE A 251 14.18 12.23 1.38
CA ILE A 251 15.43 11.47 1.52
C ILE A 251 15.94 10.99 0.16
N GLU A 252 15.07 10.49 -0.71
CA GLU A 252 15.47 10.06 -2.07
C GLU A 252 16.02 11.21 -2.92
N ILE A 253 15.42 12.40 -2.80
CA ILE A 253 15.86 13.59 -3.58
C ILE A 253 17.17 14.18 -3.05
N PHE A 254 17.35 14.24 -1.73
CA PHE A 254 18.45 14.98 -1.09
C PHE A 254 19.47 14.09 -0.39
N GLY A 255 19.19 12.77 -0.30
CA GLY A 255 20.09 11.75 0.26
C GLY A 255 20.49 12.01 1.71
N GLU A 256 21.71 11.69 2.03
CA GLU A 256 22.32 11.80 3.38
C GLU A 256 22.14 13.19 4.03
N LYS A 257 21.99 14.26 3.23
CA LYS A 257 21.75 15.61 3.77
C LYS A 257 20.40 15.71 4.45
N ALA A 258 19.37 15.14 3.84
CA ALA A 258 18.04 15.09 4.43
C ALA A 258 17.99 14.15 5.64
N GLU A 259 18.64 12.99 5.55
CA GLU A 259 18.74 12.03 6.66
C GLU A 259 19.33 12.69 7.91
N LYS A 260 20.48 13.38 7.78
CA LYS A 260 21.11 14.08 8.90
C LYS A 260 20.22 15.15 9.53
N ILE A 261 19.40 15.85 8.73
CA ILE A 261 18.44 16.79 9.27
C ILE A 261 17.38 16.07 10.08
N PHE A 262 16.76 15.00 9.55
CA PHE A 262 15.76 14.23 10.28
C PHE A 262 16.33 13.64 11.58
N GLU A 263 17.51 13.02 11.53
CA GLU A 263 18.19 12.48 12.69
C GLU A 263 18.48 13.52 13.79
N LYS A 264 18.90 14.72 13.40
CA LYS A 264 19.13 15.85 14.32
C LYS A 264 17.88 16.18 15.16
N TYR A 265 16.69 15.97 14.60
CA TYR A 265 15.43 16.18 15.28
C TYR A 265 14.87 14.90 15.94
N GLY A 266 15.62 13.79 15.93
CA GLY A 266 15.22 12.52 16.54
C GLY A 266 14.28 11.69 15.65
N MET A 267 14.26 11.97 14.36
CA MET A 267 13.48 11.23 13.37
C MET A 267 14.42 10.29 12.59
N TYR A 268 14.41 9.03 12.97
CA TYR A 268 15.20 7.98 12.28
C TYR A 268 14.37 7.36 11.16
N CYS A 269 14.16 8.14 10.09
CA CYS A 269 13.23 7.80 9.02
C CYS A 269 13.80 6.83 7.98
N THR A 270 15.13 6.69 7.92
CA THR A 270 15.78 5.70 7.06
C THR A 270 15.46 4.31 7.58
N GLY A 271 14.79 3.49 6.75
CA GLY A 271 14.33 2.16 7.16
C GLY A 271 12.99 2.14 7.92
N CYS A 272 12.35 3.29 8.17
CA CYS A 272 11.02 3.35 8.78
C CYS A 272 9.93 2.99 7.77
N ASP A 273 9.09 1.99 8.07
CA ASP A 273 8.02 1.54 7.19
C ASP A 273 6.94 2.61 6.92
N LEU A 274 6.85 3.63 7.76
CA LEU A 274 5.88 4.70 7.63
C LEU A 274 6.38 5.89 6.80
N SER A 275 7.70 6.06 6.64
CA SER A 275 8.28 7.22 5.97
C SER A 275 7.84 7.43 4.52
N PRO A 276 7.48 6.41 3.72
CA PRO A 276 6.90 6.59 2.39
C PRO A 276 5.49 7.21 2.39
N TRP A 277 4.77 7.09 3.51
CA TRP A 277 3.36 7.45 3.66
C TRP A 277 3.14 8.70 4.50
N GLU A 278 4.16 9.20 5.17
CA GLU A 278 4.08 10.32 6.08
C GLU A 278 4.74 11.55 5.48
N ASP A 279 3.99 12.67 5.50
CA ASP A 279 4.57 14.00 5.33
C ASP A 279 5.43 14.40 6.55
N VAL A 280 6.26 15.42 6.37
CA VAL A 280 7.19 15.87 7.41
C VAL A 280 6.46 16.32 8.68
N LEU A 281 5.32 17.01 8.51
CA LEU A 281 4.56 17.55 9.64
C LEU A 281 3.92 16.44 10.47
N SER A 282 3.31 15.47 9.80
CA SER A 282 2.68 14.30 10.42
C SER A 282 3.70 13.42 11.13
N GLY A 283 4.82 13.13 10.47
CA GLY A 283 5.92 12.37 11.05
C GLY A 283 6.52 13.05 12.27
N ALA A 284 6.81 14.35 12.20
CA ALA A 284 7.34 15.11 13.32
C ALA A 284 6.40 15.10 14.56
N LYS A 285 5.09 15.26 14.34
CA LYS A 285 4.10 15.17 15.41
C LYS A 285 4.07 13.79 16.07
N LYS A 286 4.12 12.71 15.30
CA LYS A 286 4.15 11.34 15.81
C LYS A 286 5.42 11.04 16.62
N HIS A 287 6.55 11.64 16.25
CA HIS A 287 7.79 11.59 17.03
C HIS A 287 7.79 12.51 18.27
N GLY A 288 6.67 13.20 18.54
CA GLY A 288 6.53 14.05 19.71
C GLY A 288 7.36 15.35 19.65
N ILE A 289 7.75 15.78 18.47
CA ILE A 289 8.52 17.00 18.25
C ILE A 289 7.61 18.21 18.54
N LYS A 290 8.08 19.12 19.38
CA LYS A 290 7.35 20.35 19.73
C LYS A 290 7.27 21.31 18.54
N LYS A 291 6.21 22.13 18.50
CA LYS A 291 5.89 23.01 17.38
C LYS A 291 7.06 23.93 16.97
N ASP A 292 7.73 24.54 17.94
CA ASP A 292 8.90 25.40 17.71
C ASP A 292 10.05 24.68 17.01
N LYS A 293 10.26 23.39 17.32
CA LYS A 293 11.26 22.55 16.68
C LYS A 293 10.79 22.05 15.30
N ILE A 294 9.49 21.88 15.09
CA ILE A 294 8.94 21.53 13.76
C ILE A 294 9.19 22.68 12.79
N ASP A 295 8.96 23.92 13.21
CA ASP A 295 9.20 25.10 12.37
C ASP A 295 10.69 25.22 11.96
N LEU A 296 11.61 24.88 12.87
CA LEU A 296 13.04 24.82 12.58
C LEU A 296 13.38 23.67 11.62
N LEU A 297 12.85 22.46 11.86
CA LEU A 297 13.02 21.31 10.98
C LEU A 297 12.57 21.64 9.54
N LEU A 298 11.37 22.21 9.39
CA LEU A 298 10.84 22.60 8.08
C LEU A 298 11.71 23.67 7.41
N SER A 299 12.23 24.63 8.18
CA SER A 299 13.14 25.65 7.67
C SER A 299 14.45 25.04 7.15
N GLU A 300 15.04 24.08 7.89
CA GLU A 300 16.28 23.41 7.47
C GLU A 300 16.07 22.55 6.23
N ILE A 301 14.96 21.79 6.19
CA ILE A 301 14.62 20.97 5.02
C ILE A 301 14.38 21.84 3.79
N ARG A 302 13.63 22.95 3.91
CA ARG A 302 13.41 23.91 2.82
C ARG A 302 14.71 24.57 2.34
N GLY A 303 15.72 24.62 3.19
CA GLY A 303 17.07 25.11 2.83
C GLY A 303 17.90 24.13 2.00
N LEU A 304 17.46 22.87 1.85
CA LEU A 304 18.16 21.89 1.05
C LEU A 304 18.15 22.28 -0.43
N LYS A 305 19.33 22.23 -1.05
CA LYS A 305 19.50 22.43 -2.50
C LYS A 305 19.87 21.11 -3.14
N LYS A 306 19.22 20.76 -4.27
CA LYS A 306 19.65 19.61 -5.09
C LYS A 306 21.15 19.76 -5.36
N THR A 307 21.92 18.77 -5.00
CA THR A 307 23.29 18.68 -5.49
C THR A 307 23.16 18.33 -6.96
N ASN A 308 23.64 19.20 -7.85
CA ASN A 308 23.72 18.89 -9.28
C ASN A 308 24.63 17.66 -9.44
N GLN A 309 24.05 16.47 -9.33
CA GLN A 309 24.66 15.29 -9.92
C GLN A 309 24.39 15.42 -11.41
N ILE A 310 25.41 15.90 -12.13
CA ILE A 310 25.49 15.75 -13.58
C ILE A 310 25.46 14.25 -13.82
N ILE A 311 24.30 13.73 -14.24
CA ILE A 311 24.19 12.39 -14.81
C ILE A 311 24.92 12.48 -16.15
N VAL A 312 26.17 11.96 -16.19
CA VAL A 312 26.94 11.72 -17.41
C VAL A 312 26.50 10.39 -17.98
#